data_82baaffed2e541b07f8bb79946eb0741
#
_entry.id   82baaffed2e541b07f8bb79946eb0741
#
_cell.length_a   1.000
_cell.length_b   1.000
_cell.length_c   1.000
_cell.angle_alpha   90.00
_cell.angle_beta   90.00
_cell.angle_gamma   90.00
#
_symmetry.space_group_name_H-M   'P 1'
#
loop_
_entity.id
_entity.type
_entity.pdbx_description
1 polymer ?
#
loop_
_entity_poly.entity_id
_entity_poly.type
_entity_poly.pdbx_seq_one_letter_code
_entity_poly.pdbx_strand_id
1 'polypeptide(L)'
;MLMKRIKYIFVLMIGVLLLSGCGKNYKPITYTKFIENFNDSEKFYVTDDTLKYESIFERFIEVNGLNSEFTYMEFKTESEAKKYVKTNYKNNSYYKYKTSGNSIVITSNQNKYVYGVQVDKIFVIGQTPNKKYKSEVNKNMSKLGF
;
A
#
# COMPACT_ATOMS: atom_id res chain seq x y z
N MET A 1 20.97 -44.56 -17.01
CA MET A 1 21.48 -43.43 -16.17
C MET A 1 20.93 -42.09 -16.57
N LEU A 2 20.64 -41.85 -17.85
CA LEU A 2 20.09 -40.57 -18.38
C LEU A 2 18.67 -40.23 -17.90
N MET A 3 17.76 -41.23 -17.87
CA MET A 3 16.35 -40.99 -17.46
C MET A 3 16.16 -40.57 -16.00
N LYS A 4 17.05 -40.99 -15.08
CA LYS A 4 16.97 -40.51 -13.67
C LYS A 4 17.35 -39.04 -13.54
N ARG A 5 18.33 -38.57 -14.33
CA ARG A 5 18.76 -37.15 -14.30
C ARG A 5 17.69 -36.21 -14.86
N ILE A 6 16.92 -36.62 -15.87
CA ILE A 6 15.81 -35.83 -16.44
C ILE A 6 14.68 -35.63 -15.42
N LYS A 7 14.35 -36.64 -14.61
CA LYS A 7 13.34 -36.54 -13.55
C LYS A 7 13.73 -35.50 -12.48
N TYR A 8 14.99 -35.45 -12.09
CA TYR A 8 15.46 -34.46 -11.09
C TYR A 8 15.46 -33.03 -11.64
N ILE A 9 15.78 -32.83 -12.92
CA ILE A 9 15.72 -31.52 -13.58
C ILE A 9 14.26 -31.01 -13.64
N PHE A 10 13.31 -31.92 -13.97
CA PHE A 10 11.88 -31.55 -14.00
C PHE A 10 11.32 -31.20 -12.63
N VAL A 11 11.69 -31.94 -11.58
CA VAL A 11 11.29 -31.65 -10.19
C VAL A 11 11.90 -30.32 -9.71
N LEU A 12 13.15 -30.03 -10.09
CA LEU A 12 13.82 -28.78 -9.75
C LEU A 12 13.18 -27.59 -10.46
N MET A 13 12.79 -27.76 -11.74
CA MET A 13 12.12 -26.72 -12.52
C MET A 13 10.71 -26.40 -11.99
N ILE A 14 9.95 -27.43 -11.56
CA ILE A 14 8.64 -27.25 -10.91
C ILE A 14 8.81 -26.58 -9.54
N GLY A 15 9.85 -26.95 -8.77
CA GLY A 15 10.16 -26.33 -7.48
C GLY A 15 10.49 -24.83 -7.60
N VAL A 16 11.20 -24.41 -8.65
CA VAL A 16 11.52 -23.00 -8.92
C VAL A 16 10.28 -22.21 -9.35
N LEU A 17 9.36 -22.83 -10.10
CA LEU A 17 8.09 -22.18 -10.49
C LEU A 17 7.12 -21.99 -9.30
N LEU A 18 7.22 -22.83 -8.26
CA LEU A 18 6.42 -22.69 -7.03
C LEU A 18 7.00 -21.65 -6.04
N LEU A 19 8.27 -21.25 -6.23
CA LEU A 19 8.93 -20.21 -5.44
C LEU A 19 8.80 -18.80 -6.04
N SER A 20 8.23 -18.67 -7.26
CA SER A 20 7.78 -17.37 -7.77
C SER A 20 6.60 -16.92 -6.90
N GLY A 21 6.94 -16.18 -5.84
CA GLY A 21 6.06 -15.84 -4.75
C GLY A 21 4.71 -15.32 -5.25
N CYS A 22 3.64 -15.95 -4.79
CA CYS A 22 2.28 -15.47 -4.89
C CYS A 22 2.14 -14.14 -4.10
N GLY A 23 2.82 -13.08 -4.59
CA GLY A 23 2.61 -11.73 -4.12
C GLY A 23 1.23 -11.28 -4.59
N LYS A 24 0.42 -10.75 -3.70
CA LYS A 24 -0.85 -10.13 -4.09
C LYS A 24 -0.57 -8.98 -5.05
N ASN A 25 -1.12 -9.03 -6.25
CA ASN A 25 -1.07 -7.93 -7.21
C ASN A 25 -2.23 -6.98 -6.90
N TYR A 26 -1.90 -5.77 -6.50
CA TYR A 26 -2.87 -4.71 -6.30
C TYR A 26 -3.07 -3.94 -7.59
N LYS A 27 -4.27 -3.36 -7.76
CA LYS A 27 -4.56 -2.41 -8.84
C LYS A 27 -4.46 -0.98 -8.29
N PRO A 28 -3.89 -0.03 -9.04
CA PRO A 28 -3.94 1.37 -8.65
C PRO A 28 -5.38 1.84 -8.59
N ILE A 29 -5.69 2.67 -7.60
CA ILE A 29 -7.02 3.28 -7.46
C ILE A 29 -7.01 4.69 -8.02
N THR A 30 -8.15 5.14 -8.50
CA THR A 30 -8.33 6.53 -8.93
C THR A 30 -8.65 7.42 -7.74
N TYR A 31 -8.36 8.71 -7.88
CA TYR A 31 -8.81 9.73 -6.94
C TYR A 31 -10.32 9.67 -6.66
N THR A 32 -11.14 9.56 -7.71
CA THR A 32 -12.60 9.46 -7.59
C THR A 32 -13.02 8.31 -6.69
N LYS A 33 -12.46 7.11 -6.93
CA LYS A 33 -12.75 5.94 -6.09
C LYS A 33 -12.32 6.14 -4.64
N PHE A 34 -11.18 6.83 -4.41
CA PHE A 34 -10.74 7.15 -3.06
C PHE A 34 -11.74 8.06 -2.34
N ILE A 35 -12.15 9.17 -2.97
CA ILE A 35 -13.13 10.10 -2.39
C ILE A 35 -14.49 9.45 -2.16
N GLU A 36 -15.00 8.66 -3.10
CA GLU A 36 -16.27 7.95 -2.96
C GLU A 36 -16.31 7.02 -1.76
N ASN A 37 -15.16 6.41 -1.40
CA ASN A 37 -15.08 5.56 -0.21
C ASN A 37 -15.26 6.35 1.11
N PHE A 38 -15.03 7.66 1.10
CA PHE A 38 -15.06 8.54 2.25
C PHE A 38 -16.11 9.66 2.12
N ASN A 39 -17.17 9.43 1.34
CA ASN A 39 -18.22 10.43 1.07
C ASN A 39 -19.20 10.68 2.24
N ASP A 40 -19.09 9.93 3.33
CA ASP A 40 -19.89 10.11 4.54
C ASP A 40 -19.33 11.28 5.37
N SER A 41 -19.86 12.47 5.11
CA SER A 41 -19.41 13.74 5.75
C SER A 41 -19.69 13.82 7.25
N GLU A 42 -20.51 12.92 7.80
CA GLU A 42 -20.72 12.81 9.24
C GLU A 42 -19.56 12.07 9.93
N LYS A 43 -18.84 11.23 9.16
CA LYS A 43 -17.74 10.39 9.67
C LYS A 43 -16.36 10.86 9.24
N PHE A 44 -16.28 11.50 8.08
CA PHE A 44 -14.99 11.82 7.47
C PHE A 44 -14.95 13.29 7.00
N TYR A 45 -13.84 13.93 7.30
CA TYR A 45 -13.49 15.25 6.79
C TYR A 45 -12.39 15.12 5.74
N VAL A 46 -12.66 15.55 4.52
CA VAL A 46 -11.74 15.47 3.38
C VAL A 46 -11.09 16.80 3.13
N THR A 47 -9.76 16.83 3.02
CA THR A 47 -8.96 18.00 2.70
C THR A 47 -8.14 17.73 1.43
N ASP A 48 -8.23 18.64 0.45
CA ASP A 48 -7.35 18.64 -0.71
C ASP A 48 -6.19 19.62 -0.47
N ASP A 49 -5.02 19.07 -0.13
CA ASP A 49 -3.78 19.81 0.10
C ASP A 49 -2.82 19.76 -1.11
N THR A 50 -3.33 19.44 -2.30
CA THR A 50 -2.52 19.30 -3.53
C THR A 50 -1.67 20.53 -3.81
N LEU A 51 -2.24 21.75 -3.70
CA LEU A 51 -1.49 22.98 -3.93
C LEU A 51 -0.35 23.20 -2.94
N LYS A 52 -0.53 22.78 -1.69
CA LYS A 52 0.51 22.88 -0.66
C LYS A 52 1.71 21.98 -0.94
N TYR A 53 1.50 20.86 -1.60
CA TYR A 53 2.50 19.83 -1.86
C TYR A 53 2.79 19.61 -3.36
N GLU A 54 2.40 20.55 -4.25
CA GLU A 54 2.51 20.44 -5.71
C GLU A 54 3.93 20.19 -6.25
N SER A 55 4.95 20.54 -5.46
CA SER A 55 6.35 20.26 -5.80
C SER A 55 6.72 18.77 -5.72
N ILE A 56 5.92 17.96 -4.98
CA ILE A 56 6.18 16.53 -4.70
C ILE A 56 5.11 15.66 -5.34
N PHE A 57 3.84 16.06 -5.24
CA PHE A 57 2.69 15.26 -5.66
C PHE A 57 1.90 15.93 -6.78
N GLU A 58 1.35 15.15 -7.69
CA GLU A 58 0.29 15.60 -8.60
C GLU A 58 -1.04 15.77 -7.87
N ARG A 59 -1.22 14.99 -6.78
CA ARG A 59 -2.40 15.08 -5.92
C ARG A 59 -2.07 14.60 -4.51
N PHE A 60 -2.55 15.33 -3.52
CA PHE A 60 -2.39 15.01 -2.11
C PHE A 60 -3.69 15.28 -1.37
N ILE A 61 -4.36 14.21 -0.91
CA ILE A 61 -5.66 14.26 -0.24
C ILE A 61 -5.55 13.61 1.13
N GLU A 62 -6.01 14.31 2.14
CA GLU A 62 -6.13 13.80 3.50
C GLU A 62 -7.60 13.59 3.86
N VAL A 63 -7.89 12.49 4.52
CA VAL A 63 -9.19 12.15 5.06
C VAL A 63 -9.05 11.87 6.53
N ASN A 64 -9.69 12.69 7.34
CA ASN A 64 -9.69 12.59 8.79
C ASN A 64 -11.02 12.04 9.28
N GLY A 65 -11.00 10.86 9.88
CA GLY A 65 -12.12 10.29 10.65
C GLY A 65 -11.93 10.51 12.14
N LEU A 66 -12.90 10.06 12.94
CA LEU A 66 -12.84 10.20 14.40
C LEU A 66 -11.63 9.47 15.02
N ASN A 67 -11.29 8.29 14.49
CA ASN A 67 -10.27 7.40 15.04
C ASN A 67 -9.22 6.96 14.02
N SER A 68 -9.33 7.40 12.79
CA SER A 68 -8.45 6.99 11.69
C SER A 68 -8.24 8.11 10.69
N GLU A 69 -7.09 8.07 10.04
CA GLU A 69 -6.69 9.00 8.99
C GLU A 69 -6.31 8.19 7.75
N PHE A 70 -6.63 8.74 6.57
CA PHE A 70 -6.25 8.14 5.29
C PHE A 70 -5.65 9.22 4.40
N THR A 71 -4.59 8.88 3.68
CA THR A 71 -3.94 9.80 2.75
C THR A 71 -3.81 9.14 1.39
N TYR A 72 -4.23 9.85 0.35
CA TYR A 72 -4.00 9.51 -1.05
C TYR A 72 -2.92 10.41 -1.62
N MET A 73 -1.89 9.82 -2.16
CA MET A 73 -0.76 10.50 -2.79
C MET A 73 -0.59 10.00 -4.22
N GLU A 74 -0.70 10.90 -5.18
CA GLU A 74 -0.42 10.63 -6.58
C GLU A 74 0.87 11.36 -6.97
N PHE A 75 1.85 10.61 -7.46
CA PHE A 75 3.15 11.13 -7.90
C PHE A 75 3.16 11.31 -9.42
N LYS A 76 4.12 12.07 -9.95
CA LYS A 76 4.30 12.23 -11.39
C LYS A 76 4.68 10.91 -12.06
N THR A 77 5.46 10.07 -11.37
CA THR A 77 5.93 8.79 -11.88
C THR A 77 5.90 7.69 -10.81
N GLU A 78 5.85 6.43 -11.24
CA GLU A 78 6.00 5.27 -10.37
C GLU A 78 7.35 5.26 -9.64
N SER A 79 8.41 5.71 -10.32
CA SER A 79 9.76 5.79 -9.74
C SER A 79 9.81 6.74 -8.55
N GLU A 80 9.15 7.90 -8.65
CA GLU A 80 9.05 8.86 -7.55
C GLU A 80 8.23 8.30 -6.38
N ALA A 81 7.11 7.63 -6.66
CA ALA A 81 6.31 6.95 -5.64
C ALA A 81 7.13 5.90 -4.88
N LYS A 82 7.82 5.02 -5.59
CA LYS A 82 8.70 4.00 -5.00
C LYS A 82 9.84 4.62 -4.18
N LYS A 83 10.48 5.67 -4.71
CA LYS A 83 11.55 6.41 -4.02
C LYS A 83 11.04 7.01 -2.72
N TYR A 84 9.90 7.68 -2.75
CA TYR A 84 9.27 8.29 -1.58
C TYR A 84 8.99 7.24 -0.49
N VAL A 85 8.31 6.15 -0.84
CA VAL A 85 7.95 5.08 0.11
C VAL A 85 9.22 4.40 0.66
N LYS A 86 10.22 4.13 -0.18
CA LYS A 86 11.49 3.55 0.25
C LYS A 86 12.22 4.48 1.24
N THR A 87 12.33 5.77 0.92
CA THR A 87 13.04 6.75 1.76
C THR A 87 12.39 6.91 3.12
N ASN A 88 11.05 6.99 3.17
CA ASN A 88 10.33 7.28 4.41
C ASN A 88 10.06 6.05 5.29
N TYR A 89 10.02 4.83 4.70
CA TYR A 89 9.56 3.66 5.44
C TYR A 89 10.55 2.49 5.49
N LYS A 90 11.41 2.28 4.47
CA LYS A 90 12.24 1.07 4.39
C LYS A 90 13.25 0.94 5.52
N ASN A 91 13.88 2.03 5.91
CA ASN A 91 14.95 2.05 6.91
C ASN A 91 14.46 2.50 8.30
N ASN A 92 13.15 2.61 8.46
CA ASN A 92 12.54 3.03 9.70
C ASN A 92 12.05 1.80 10.48
N SER A 93 12.64 1.52 11.64
CA SER A 93 12.33 0.35 12.48
C SER A 93 10.87 0.29 12.97
N TYR A 94 10.13 1.40 12.90
CA TYR A 94 8.71 1.45 13.24
C TYR A 94 7.81 0.76 12.20
N TYR A 95 8.31 0.56 10.97
CA TYR A 95 7.53 0.02 9.88
C TYR A 95 8.09 -1.30 9.36
N LYS A 96 7.19 -2.18 8.93
CA LYS A 96 7.53 -3.33 8.11
C LYS A 96 7.32 -2.94 6.65
N TYR A 97 8.38 -3.01 5.87
CA TYR A 97 8.40 -2.74 4.44
C TYR A 97 8.48 -4.07 3.68
N LYS A 98 7.53 -4.34 2.80
CA LYS A 98 7.48 -5.58 2.01
C LYS A 98 7.11 -5.27 0.55
N THR A 99 7.88 -5.80 -0.39
CA THR A 99 7.46 -5.89 -1.80
C THR A 99 6.51 -7.06 -1.99
N SER A 100 5.42 -6.86 -2.70
CA SER A 100 4.40 -7.87 -2.98
C SER A 100 3.89 -7.68 -4.41
N GLY A 101 4.29 -8.58 -5.31
CA GLY A 101 3.97 -8.46 -6.74
C GLY A 101 4.44 -7.13 -7.31
N ASN A 102 3.50 -6.34 -7.86
CA ASN A 102 3.74 -5.02 -8.44
C ASN A 102 3.73 -3.87 -7.43
N SER A 103 3.69 -4.14 -6.13
CA SER A 103 3.42 -3.13 -5.10
C SER A 103 4.40 -3.19 -3.94
N ILE A 104 4.40 -2.11 -3.13
CA ILE A 104 5.08 -2.03 -1.84
C ILE A 104 4.01 -1.92 -0.77
N VAL A 105 4.08 -2.78 0.24
CA VAL A 105 3.17 -2.79 1.39
C VAL A 105 3.91 -2.34 2.64
N ILE A 106 3.32 -1.38 3.35
CA ILE A 106 3.83 -0.84 4.61
C ILE A 106 2.87 -1.20 5.73
N THR A 107 3.39 -1.72 6.82
CA THR A 107 2.60 -1.96 8.04
C THR A 107 3.38 -1.53 9.28
N SER A 108 2.67 -1.15 10.34
CA SER A 108 3.25 -0.94 11.67
C SER A 108 2.51 -1.79 12.69
N ASN A 109 3.25 -2.36 13.65
CA ASN A 109 2.71 -3.19 14.74
C ASN A 109 2.94 -2.59 16.13
N GLN A 110 3.37 -1.32 16.20
CA GLN A 110 3.56 -0.62 17.47
C GLN A 110 2.23 -0.05 17.98
N ASN A 111 2.25 0.90 18.92
CA ASN A 111 1.02 1.50 19.48
C ASN A 111 0.14 2.14 18.41
N LYS A 112 0.75 2.73 17.40
CA LYS A 112 0.09 3.24 16.19
C LYS A 112 -0.05 2.10 15.17
N TYR A 113 -1.24 1.91 14.62
CA TYR A 113 -1.44 1.01 13.49
C TYR A 113 -1.36 1.77 12.18
N VAL A 114 -0.61 1.24 11.23
CA VAL A 114 -0.44 1.78 9.88
C VAL A 114 -0.58 0.66 8.87
N TYR A 115 -1.31 0.92 7.80
CA TYR A 115 -1.37 0.07 6.61
C TYR A 115 -1.31 0.93 5.36
N GLY A 116 -0.25 0.80 4.57
CA GLY A 116 -0.04 1.56 3.33
C GLY A 116 0.27 0.65 2.16
N VAL A 117 -0.19 1.02 0.97
CA VAL A 117 0.07 0.30 -0.28
C VAL A 117 0.47 1.30 -1.36
N GLN A 118 1.66 1.11 -1.92
CA GLN A 118 2.09 1.78 -3.14
C GLN A 118 1.94 0.84 -4.32
N VAL A 119 1.27 1.29 -5.36
CA VAL A 119 1.11 0.59 -6.64
C VAL A 119 1.09 1.62 -7.76
N ASP A 120 1.90 1.39 -8.81
CA ASP A 120 2.13 2.36 -9.88
C ASP A 120 2.58 3.72 -9.28
N LYS A 121 2.05 4.84 -9.71
CA LYS A 121 2.34 6.18 -9.18
C LYS A 121 1.49 6.58 -7.95
N ILE A 122 0.69 5.66 -7.41
CA ILE A 122 -0.23 5.91 -6.29
C ILE A 122 0.33 5.31 -4.99
N PHE A 123 0.28 6.05 -3.91
CA PHE A 123 0.47 5.55 -2.56
C PHE A 123 -0.72 5.94 -1.69
N VAL A 124 -1.38 4.95 -1.12
CA VAL A 124 -2.46 5.14 -0.16
C VAL A 124 -2.04 4.59 1.18
N ILE A 125 -2.26 5.35 2.23
CA ILE A 125 -1.94 4.94 3.59
C ILE A 125 -3.11 5.25 4.52
N GLY A 126 -3.51 4.26 5.31
CA GLY A 126 -4.44 4.42 6.42
C GLY A 126 -3.73 4.22 7.75
N GLN A 127 -4.09 5.02 8.75
CA GLN A 127 -3.46 4.95 10.06
C GLN A 127 -4.44 5.25 11.20
N THR A 128 -4.11 4.77 12.38
CA THR A 128 -4.80 5.13 13.63
C THR A 128 -3.80 5.19 14.78
N PRO A 129 -3.93 6.16 15.69
CA PRO A 129 -3.05 6.28 16.85
C PRO A 129 -3.24 5.15 17.86
N ASN A 130 -4.38 4.43 17.79
CA ASN A 130 -4.71 3.37 18.73
C ASN A 130 -5.10 2.07 18.02
N LYS A 131 -4.36 1.00 18.28
CA LYS A 131 -4.58 -0.34 17.68
C LYS A 131 -5.98 -0.90 17.81
N LYS A 132 -6.76 -0.49 18.79
CA LYS A 132 -8.15 -0.96 18.92
C LYS A 132 -9.01 -0.61 17.70
N TYR A 133 -8.64 0.43 16.95
CA TYR A 133 -9.32 0.87 15.72
C TYR A 133 -8.69 0.31 14.42
N LYS A 134 -7.77 -0.64 14.53
CA LYS A 134 -7.14 -1.33 13.39
C LYS A 134 -8.18 -1.87 12.39
N SER A 135 -9.30 -2.40 12.89
CA SER A 135 -10.36 -2.94 12.03
C SER A 135 -10.99 -1.88 11.12
N GLU A 136 -11.10 -0.63 11.59
CA GLU A 136 -11.60 0.50 10.79
C GLU A 136 -10.65 0.81 9.63
N VAL A 137 -9.35 0.90 9.90
CA VAL A 137 -8.32 1.10 8.85
C VAL A 137 -8.39 -0.04 7.83
N ASN A 138 -8.35 -1.29 8.29
CA ASN A 138 -8.38 -2.46 7.38
C ASN A 138 -9.67 -2.52 6.55
N LYS A 139 -10.82 -2.20 7.14
CA LYS A 139 -12.10 -2.17 6.43
C LYS A 139 -12.10 -1.15 5.29
N ASN A 140 -11.60 0.07 5.53
CA ASN A 140 -11.55 1.10 4.50
C ASN A 140 -10.49 0.78 3.43
N MET A 141 -9.30 0.31 3.81
CA MET A 141 -8.28 -0.13 2.85
C MET A 141 -8.79 -1.30 1.98
N SER A 142 -9.53 -2.25 2.57
CA SER A 142 -10.13 -3.37 1.82
C SER A 142 -11.21 -2.90 0.83
N LYS A 143 -12.04 -1.91 1.17
CA LYS A 143 -13.01 -1.30 0.22
C LYS A 143 -12.31 -0.62 -0.95
N LEU A 144 -11.13 -0.05 -0.74
CA LEU A 144 -10.30 0.51 -1.79
C LEU A 144 -9.63 -0.57 -2.67
N GLY A 145 -9.64 -1.85 -2.23
CA GLY A 145 -9.07 -2.98 -2.97
C GLY A 145 -7.69 -3.42 -2.48
N PHE A 146 -7.29 -2.99 -1.28
CA PHE A 146 -6.00 -3.31 -0.66
C PHE A 146 -6.07 -4.37 0.42
#